data_d8f94e5447c78d17e0c89f8c4413974c
#
_entry.id   d8f94e5447c78d17e0c89f8c4413974c
#
_cell.length_a   1.000
_cell.length_b   1.000
_cell.length_c   1.000
_cell.angle_alpha   90.00
_cell.angle_beta   90.00
_cell.angle_gamma   90.00
#
_symmetry.space_group_name_H-M   'P 1'
#
loop_
_entity.id
_entity.type
_entity.pdbx_description
1 polymer ?
#
loop_
_entity_poly.entity_id
_entity_poly.type
_entity_poly.pdbx_seq_one_letter_code
_entity_poly.pdbx_strand_id
1 'polypeptide(L)'
;RSIRKLIHFTRIKNLKSIIDNGLLPRSELEKRKIKVDYNDNERMDKWLDASSLSISKKNSFLFPKFLERTNTNENDWIEILISPNILTDKFGECIYCDTNASNHKFEEFRKDQSYLINSTAFENMFAYFVPRTSTNTGNKRLNHKDNETTDIQAEICVYGIIETKYFFNLEELKQKII
;
A
#
# COMPACT_ATOMS: atom_id res chain seq x y z
N ARG A 1 5.62 16.65 -6.25
CA ARG A 1 4.96 15.59 -7.03
C ARG A 1 3.45 15.81 -7.01
N SER A 2 2.81 15.74 -8.19
CA SER A 2 1.36 15.91 -8.29
C SER A 2 0.64 14.57 -8.08
N ILE A 3 0.82 13.94 -6.91
CA ILE A 3 0.13 12.70 -6.57
C ILE A 3 -1.35 13.01 -6.38
N ARG A 4 -2.21 12.33 -7.13
CA ARG A 4 -3.66 12.56 -7.11
C ARG A 4 -4.43 11.57 -6.26
N LYS A 5 -3.88 10.35 -6.09
CA LYS A 5 -4.52 9.28 -5.31
C LYS A 5 -3.48 8.27 -4.86
N LEU A 6 -3.77 7.65 -3.73
CA LEU A 6 -3.16 6.40 -3.28
C LEU A 6 -4.19 5.29 -3.42
N ILE A 7 -3.75 4.05 -3.55
CA ILE A 7 -4.64 2.92 -3.83
C ILE A 7 -4.36 1.80 -2.86
N HIS A 8 -5.41 1.34 -2.18
CA HIS A 8 -5.43 0.05 -1.50
C HIS A 8 -6.38 -0.88 -2.26
N PHE A 9 -5.95 -2.08 -2.62
CA PHE A 9 -6.83 -3.07 -3.22
C PHE A 9 -7.07 -4.23 -2.25
N THR A 10 -8.32 -4.66 -2.15
CA THR A 10 -8.75 -5.68 -1.20
C THR A 10 -9.91 -6.50 -1.75
N ARG A 11 -10.23 -7.58 -1.05
CA ARG A 11 -11.41 -8.40 -1.36
C ARG A 11 -12.69 -7.63 -1.08
N ILE A 12 -13.69 -7.72 -1.96
CA ILE A 12 -15.02 -7.10 -1.75
C ILE A 12 -15.62 -7.53 -0.42
N LYS A 13 -15.43 -8.77 -0.01
CA LYS A 13 -15.90 -9.29 1.28
C LYS A 13 -15.45 -8.49 2.50
N ASN A 14 -14.29 -7.82 2.41
CA ASN A 14 -13.77 -6.98 3.50
C ASN A 14 -14.40 -5.59 3.53
N LEU A 15 -15.12 -5.20 2.47
CA LEU A 15 -15.55 -3.82 2.24
C LEU A 15 -16.45 -3.29 3.36
N LYS A 16 -17.40 -4.11 3.84
CA LYS A 16 -18.28 -3.71 4.94
C LYS A 16 -17.48 -3.33 6.19
N SER A 17 -16.53 -4.20 6.58
CA SER A 17 -15.67 -3.92 7.74
C SER A 17 -14.85 -2.64 7.57
N ILE A 18 -14.36 -2.39 6.35
CA ILE A 18 -13.54 -1.20 6.06
C ILE A 18 -14.38 0.08 6.10
N ILE A 19 -15.63 0.05 5.63
CA ILE A 19 -16.53 1.21 5.73
C ILE A 19 -16.91 1.50 7.17
N ASP A 20 -17.18 0.47 7.95
CA ASP A 20 -17.60 0.63 9.36
C ASP A 20 -16.46 1.09 10.28
N ASN A 21 -15.21 0.69 9.99
CA ASN A 21 -14.08 0.85 10.91
C ASN A 21 -12.90 1.68 10.36
N GLY A 22 -12.92 2.07 9.09
CA GLY A 22 -11.73 2.50 8.36
C GLY A 22 -10.89 1.32 7.88
N LEU A 23 -9.80 1.60 7.16
CA LEU A 23 -8.83 0.58 6.77
C LEU A 23 -7.92 0.31 7.97
N LEU A 24 -8.14 -0.82 8.62
CA LEU A 24 -7.40 -1.25 9.81
C LEU A 24 -6.14 -2.01 9.41
N PRO A 25 -4.98 -1.75 10.04
CA PRO A 25 -3.81 -2.62 9.91
C PRO A 25 -4.07 -3.97 10.58
N ARG A 26 -3.22 -4.97 10.27
CA ARG A 26 -3.40 -6.33 10.76
C ARG A 26 -3.48 -6.43 12.29
N SER A 27 -2.59 -5.73 12.99
CA SER A 27 -2.57 -5.73 14.46
C SER A 27 -3.90 -5.26 15.07
N GLU A 28 -4.54 -4.22 14.48
CA GLU A 28 -5.84 -3.76 14.94
C GLU A 28 -6.97 -4.74 14.60
N LEU A 29 -6.93 -5.41 13.45
CA LEU A 29 -7.87 -6.47 13.10
C LEU A 29 -7.81 -7.62 14.10
N GLU A 30 -6.60 -8.08 14.43
CA GLU A 30 -6.35 -9.15 15.40
C GLU A 30 -6.79 -8.74 16.80
N LYS A 31 -6.40 -7.54 17.27
CA LYS A 31 -6.78 -6.98 18.58
C LYS A 31 -8.30 -6.89 18.75
N ARG A 32 -9.01 -6.45 17.70
CA ARG A 32 -10.48 -6.32 17.70
C ARG A 32 -11.19 -7.62 17.35
N LYS A 33 -10.45 -8.70 17.02
CA LYS A 33 -10.98 -10.00 16.59
C LYS A 33 -11.90 -9.90 15.36
N ILE A 34 -11.60 -8.95 14.45
CA ILE A 34 -12.34 -8.77 13.20
C ILE A 34 -11.80 -9.76 12.19
N LYS A 35 -12.68 -10.64 11.71
CA LYS A 35 -12.34 -11.62 10.66
C LYS A 35 -12.36 -10.95 9.29
N VAL A 36 -11.30 -11.10 8.53
CA VAL A 36 -11.15 -10.61 7.16
C VAL A 36 -10.46 -11.64 6.28
N ASP A 37 -10.67 -11.53 4.98
CA ASP A 37 -9.92 -12.31 3.98
C ASP A 37 -8.60 -11.58 3.68
N TYR A 38 -7.48 -12.06 4.21
CA TYR A 38 -6.17 -11.49 3.95
C TYR A 38 -5.72 -11.74 2.50
N ASN A 39 -5.11 -10.72 1.89
CA ASN A 39 -4.49 -10.84 0.57
C ASN A 39 -3.13 -11.55 0.66
N ASP A 40 -2.43 -11.32 1.76
CA ASP A 40 -1.15 -11.92 2.10
C ASP A 40 -1.18 -12.41 3.54
N ASN A 41 -1.18 -13.73 3.73
CA ASN A 41 -1.25 -14.33 5.06
C ASN A 41 0.03 -14.15 5.87
N GLU A 42 1.18 -14.02 5.20
CA GLU A 42 2.48 -14.06 5.88
C GLU A 42 2.99 -12.69 6.32
N ARG A 43 2.54 -11.57 5.66
CA ARG A 43 3.07 -10.22 5.94
C ARG A 43 4.59 -10.22 6.07
N MET A 44 5.26 -10.56 4.98
CA MET A 44 6.72 -10.70 4.93
C MET A 44 7.46 -9.41 5.28
N ASP A 45 6.82 -8.24 5.11
CA ASP A 45 7.35 -6.94 5.55
C ASP A 45 7.39 -6.79 7.08
N LYS A 46 6.58 -7.59 7.81
CA LYS A 46 6.44 -7.59 9.28
C LYS A 46 5.93 -6.28 9.91
N TRP A 47 5.49 -5.33 9.12
CA TRP A 47 4.88 -4.08 9.61
C TRP A 47 3.39 -4.26 9.82
N LEU A 48 3.05 -5.03 10.87
CA LEU A 48 1.66 -5.42 11.18
C LEU A 48 0.77 -4.24 11.59
N ASP A 49 1.39 -3.14 12.06
CA ASP A 49 0.71 -1.91 12.47
C ASP A 49 0.48 -0.93 11.30
N ALA A 50 0.83 -1.32 10.07
CA ALA A 50 0.71 -0.49 8.90
C ALA A 50 -0.10 -1.15 7.78
N SER A 51 -0.76 -0.30 6.98
CA SER A 51 -1.47 -0.69 5.75
C SER A 51 -0.70 -0.23 4.51
N SER A 52 -0.50 -1.12 3.53
CA SER A 52 0.23 -0.83 2.30
C SER A 52 -0.66 -0.16 1.25
N LEU A 53 -0.13 0.91 0.65
CA LEU A 53 -0.76 1.69 -0.41
C LEU A 53 0.17 1.79 -1.63
N SER A 54 -0.38 1.70 -2.83
CA SER A 54 0.30 2.02 -4.07
C SER A 54 0.09 3.49 -4.46
N ILE A 55 1.04 4.11 -5.17
CA ILE A 55 0.92 5.48 -5.68
C ILE A 55 0.37 5.45 -7.10
N SER A 56 -0.72 6.19 -7.35
CA SER A 56 -1.32 6.45 -8.66
C SER A 56 -1.80 5.25 -9.45
N LYS A 57 -1.12 4.11 -9.38
CA LYS A 57 -1.45 2.85 -10.07
C LYS A 57 -1.45 1.68 -9.10
N LYS A 58 -2.39 0.76 -9.27
CA LYS A 58 -2.39 -0.54 -8.57
C LYS A 58 -1.13 -1.32 -8.94
N ASN A 59 -0.55 -2.02 -7.97
CA ASN A 59 0.59 -2.91 -8.20
C ASN A 59 0.20 -4.07 -9.14
N SER A 60 0.42 -3.85 -10.44
CA SER A 60 0.08 -4.82 -11.50
C SER A 60 0.97 -6.06 -11.49
N PHE A 61 2.08 -6.06 -10.76
CA PHE A 61 2.94 -7.23 -10.61
C PHE A 61 2.44 -8.18 -9.52
N LEU A 62 1.93 -7.64 -8.41
CA LEU A 62 1.43 -8.46 -7.30
C LEU A 62 -0.03 -8.89 -7.48
N PHE A 63 -0.86 -8.06 -8.07
CA PHE A 63 -2.29 -8.31 -8.17
C PHE A 63 -2.64 -9.65 -8.84
N PRO A 64 -2.05 -10.04 -9.99
CA PRO A 64 -2.30 -11.35 -10.59
C PRO A 64 -1.91 -12.52 -9.66
N LYS A 65 -0.83 -12.36 -8.89
CA LYS A 65 -0.38 -13.38 -7.92
C LYS A 65 -1.37 -13.55 -6.78
N PHE A 66 -2.04 -12.48 -6.35
CA PHE A 66 -3.09 -12.57 -5.35
C PHE A 66 -4.34 -13.26 -5.90
N LEU A 67 -4.74 -12.99 -7.13
CA LEU A 67 -5.84 -13.71 -7.79
C LEU A 67 -5.59 -15.22 -7.79
N GLU A 68 -4.40 -15.63 -8.21
CA GLU A 68 -3.98 -17.03 -8.25
C GLU A 68 -3.96 -17.67 -6.84
N ARG A 69 -3.26 -17.05 -5.88
CA ARG A 69 -3.12 -17.57 -4.51
C ARG A 69 -4.44 -17.71 -3.78
N THR A 70 -5.39 -16.84 -4.05
CA THR A 70 -6.70 -16.82 -3.39
C THR A 70 -7.78 -17.53 -4.18
N ASN A 71 -7.44 -18.07 -5.36
CA ASN A 71 -8.38 -18.69 -6.31
C ASN A 71 -9.60 -17.79 -6.59
N THR A 72 -9.34 -16.54 -6.99
CA THR A 72 -10.36 -15.52 -7.26
C THR A 72 -10.15 -14.85 -8.58
N ASN A 73 -11.12 -14.06 -9.02
CA ASN A 73 -11.05 -13.23 -10.21
C ASN A 73 -11.10 -11.72 -9.85
N GLU A 74 -10.91 -10.86 -10.84
CA GLU A 74 -10.86 -9.41 -10.61
C GLU A 74 -12.16 -8.84 -10.02
N ASN A 75 -13.33 -9.45 -10.32
CA ASN A 75 -14.62 -9.00 -9.80
C ASN A 75 -14.78 -9.26 -8.28
N ASP A 76 -13.94 -10.11 -7.69
CA ASP A 76 -13.91 -10.34 -6.25
C ASP A 76 -13.12 -9.28 -5.48
N TRP A 77 -12.54 -8.30 -6.19
CA TRP A 77 -11.64 -7.29 -5.65
C TRP A 77 -12.14 -5.87 -5.91
N ILE A 78 -11.71 -4.96 -5.07
CA ILE A 78 -12.04 -3.55 -5.17
C ILE A 78 -10.84 -2.68 -4.83
N GLU A 79 -10.78 -1.50 -5.44
CA GLU A 79 -9.81 -0.46 -5.15
C GLU A 79 -10.44 0.59 -4.23
N ILE A 80 -9.79 0.87 -3.12
CA ILE A 80 -10.10 1.99 -2.25
C ILE A 80 -9.16 3.13 -2.63
N LEU A 81 -9.73 4.23 -3.11
CA LEU A 81 -8.97 5.40 -3.53
C LEU A 81 -8.80 6.34 -2.33
N ILE A 82 -7.56 6.56 -1.94
CA ILE A 82 -7.20 7.30 -0.72
C ILE A 82 -6.56 8.63 -1.08
N SER A 83 -6.98 9.69 -0.36
CA SER A 83 -6.46 11.04 -0.51
C SER A 83 -4.97 11.11 -0.16
N PRO A 84 -4.13 11.75 -1.00
CA PRO A 84 -2.74 12.01 -0.68
C PRO A 84 -2.53 12.92 0.53
N ASN A 85 -3.57 13.64 0.98
CA ASN A 85 -3.49 14.48 2.19
C ASN A 85 -3.07 13.68 3.42
N ILE A 86 -3.36 12.37 3.43
CA ILE A 86 -2.93 11.48 4.51
C ILE A 86 -1.40 11.52 4.72
N LEU A 87 -0.61 11.74 3.66
CA LEU A 87 0.85 11.82 3.75
C LEU A 87 1.34 13.05 4.51
N THR A 88 0.53 14.10 4.51
CA THR A 88 0.79 15.33 5.29
C THR A 88 0.23 15.20 6.69
N ASP A 89 -1.02 14.73 6.81
CA ASP A 89 -1.72 14.63 8.10
C ASP A 89 -1.06 13.57 9.01
N LYS A 90 -0.48 12.52 8.42
CA LYS A 90 0.26 11.45 9.10
C LYS A 90 1.77 11.52 8.80
N PHE A 91 2.31 12.74 8.70
CA PHE A 91 3.75 12.91 8.51
C PHE A 91 4.52 12.28 9.68
N GLY A 92 5.51 11.44 9.37
CA GLY A 92 6.24 10.65 10.38
C GLY A 92 5.61 9.29 10.71
N GLU A 93 4.39 9.00 10.21
CA GLU A 93 3.72 7.71 10.35
C GLU A 93 3.65 6.94 9.01
N CYS A 94 4.39 7.37 7.99
CA CYS A 94 4.42 6.74 6.67
C CYS A 94 5.82 6.22 6.35
N ILE A 95 5.93 4.93 6.07
CA ILE A 95 7.16 4.29 5.57
C ILE A 95 7.11 4.34 4.04
N TYR A 96 8.16 4.81 3.42
CA TYR A 96 8.29 4.93 1.97
C TYR A 96 9.26 3.87 1.43
N CYS A 97 8.73 2.90 0.70
CA CYS A 97 9.49 1.83 0.06
C CYS A 97 9.53 2.05 -1.45
N ASP A 98 10.70 2.28 -2.00
CA ASP A 98 10.91 2.52 -3.43
C ASP A 98 10.69 1.27 -4.31
N THR A 99 10.50 0.10 -3.69
CA THR A 99 10.04 -1.17 -4.28
C THR A 99 9.13 -1.89 -3.28
N ASN A 100 8.83 -3.17 -3.49
CA ASN A 100 8.01 -3.97 -2.56
C ASN A 100 8.57 -3.95 -1.13
N ALA A 101 7.72 -3.67 -0.15
CA ALA A 101 8.08 -3.56 1.27
C ALA A 101 8.69 -4.84 1.86
N SER A 102 8.40 -6.01 1.27
CA SER A 102 8.99 -7.29 1.69
C SER A 102 10.39 -7.54 1.12
N ASN A 103 10.93 -6.64 0.29
CA ASN A 103 12.24 -6.80 -0.31
C ASN A 103 13.34 -6.87 0.76
N HIS A 104 14.31 -7.76 0.56
CA HIS A 104 15.44 -7.97 1.48
C HIS A 104 16.25 -6.70 1.79
N LYS A 105 16.32 -5.75 0.87
CA LYS A 105 17.02 -4.47 1.11
C LYS A 105 16.43 -3.67 2.27
N PHE A 106 15.19 -3.97 2.71
CA PHE A 106 14.57 -3.31 3.86
C PHE A 106 14.71 -4.10 5.16
N GLU A 107 15.39 -5.24 5.18
CA GLU A 107 15.53 -6.06 6.40
C GLU A 107 16.23 -5.31 7.54
N GLU A 108 17.26 -4.53 7.23
CA GLU A 108 17.98 -3.72 8.22
C GLU A 108 17.09 -2.63 8.85
N PHE A 109 16.09 -2.13 8.11
CA PHE A 109 15.17 -1.08 8.55
C PHE A 109 13.95 -1.61 9.31
N ARG A 110 13.81 -2.93 9.47
CA ARG A 110 12.64 -3.51 10.14
C ARG A 110 12.60 -3.20 11.64
N LYS A 111 13.75 -2.95 12.25
CA LYS A 111 13.88 -2.58 13.66
C LYS A 111 13.86 -1.06 13.87
N ASP A 112 14.41 -0.31 12.91
CA ASP A 112 14.43 1.14 12.91
C ASP A 112 14.08 1.67 11.53
N GLN A 113 12.87 2.19 11.38
CA GLN A 113 12.34 2.70 10.13
C GLN A 113 12.65 4.19 9.89
N SER A 114 13.42 4.85 10.77
CA SER A 114 13.68 6.31 10.68
C SER A 114 14.22 6.74 9.32
N TYR A 115 15.01 5.90 8.66
CA TYR A 115 15.54 6.13 7.32
C TYR A 115 14.47 6.03 6.21
N LEU A 116 13.33 5.43 6.47
CA LEU A 116 12.23 5.25 5.52
C LEU A 116 11.06 6.20 5.76
N ILE A 117 11.10 7.01 6.84
CA ILE A 117 9.99 7.91 7.27
C ILE A 117 10.30 9.38 6.94
N ASN A 118 11.04 9.67 5.88
CA ASN A 118 11.45 11.02 5.57
C ASN A 118 11.24 11.38 4.08
N SER A 119 11.39 12.65 3.76
CA SER A 119 11.23 13.17 2.39
C SER A 119 12.21 12.54 1.39
N THR A 120 13.42 12.21 1.81
CA THR A 120 14.41 11.56 0.95
C THR A 120 13.94 10.16 0.55
N ALA A 121 13.43 9.36 1.50
CA ALA A 121 12.87 8.04 1.20
C ALA A 121 11.66 8.15 0.24
N PHE A 122 10.79 9.15 0.45
CA PHE A 122 9.70 9.44 -0.48
C PHE A 122 10.21 9.78 -1.90
N GLU A 123 11.20 10.68 -2.04
CA GLU A 123 11.76 11.05 -3.34
C GLU A 123 12.50 9.88 -4.02
N ASN A 124 13.09 8.96 -3.26
CA ASN A 124 13.73 7.76 -3.79
C ASN A 124 12.76 6.84 -4.54
N MET A 125 11.46 6.86 -4.20
CA MET A 125 10.42 6.13 -4.96
C MET A 125 10.32 6.58 -6.42
N PHE A 126 10.82 7.78 -6.73
CA PHE A 126 10.79 8.43 -8.05
C PHE A 126 12.20 8.63 -8.63
N ALA A 127 13.22 8.03 -8.04
CA ALA A 127 14.59 8.10 -8.53
C ALA A 127 14.71 7.59 -9.98
N TYR A 128 15.70 8.07 -10.74
CA TYR A 128 15.94 7.61 -12.11
C TYR A 128 16.15 6.08 -12.18
N PHE A 129 16.78 5.51 -11.15
CA PHE A 129 17.01 4.08 -11.05
C PHE A 129 16.67 3.61 -9.64
N VAL A 130 15.84 2.56 -9.54
CA VAL A 130 15.49 1.90 -8.29
C VAL A 130 16.03 0.47 -8.32
N PRO A 131 17.04 0.14 -7.51
CA PRO A 131 17.60 -1.20 -7.43
C PRO A 131 16.61 -2.15 -6.72
N ARG A 132 16.39 -3.33 -7.29
CA ARG A 132 15.57 -4.39 -6.67
C ARG A 132 16.39 -5.33 -5.80
N THR A 133 17.68 -5.46 -6.10
CA THR A 133 18.60 -6.38 -5.40
C THR A 133 19.97 -5.73 -5.28
N SER A 134 20.86 -6.37 -4.51
CA SER A 134 22.28 -5.99 -4.43
C SER A 134 23.07 -6.12 -5.75
N THR A 135 22.47 -6.71 -6.78
CA THR A 135 23.12 -7.03 -8.06
C THR A 135 22.94 -5.98 -9.16
N ASN A 136 22.68 -4.72 -8.83
CA ASN A 136 22.46 -3.63 -9.78
C ASN A 136 21.33 -3.86 -10.82
N THR A 137 20.54 -4.90 -10.68
CA THR A 137 19.31 -5.06 -11.44
C THR A 137 18.21 -4.22 -10.81
N GLY A 138 17.46 -3.49 -11.62
CA GLY A 138 16.42 -2.61 -11.10
C GLY A 138 15.60 -1.96 -12.21
N ASN A 139 14.69 -1.09 -11.79
CA ASN A 139 13.83 -0.35 -12.70
C ASN A 139 14.43 1.02 -13.00
N LYS A 140 14.36 1.39 -14.28
CA LYS A 140 14.72 2.75 -14.76
C LYS A 140 13.44 3.55 -14.97
N ARG A 141 13.49 4.82 -14.58
CA ARG A 141 12.42 5.79 -14.82
C ARG A 141 12.41 6.25 -16.28
N LEU A 142 11.88 5.39 -17.16
CA LEU A 142 11.72 5.71 -18.59
C LEU A 142 10.23 5.90 -18.87
N ASN A 143 9.84 7.06 -19.42
CA ASN A 143 8.46 7.38 -19.82
C ASN A 143 7.42 7.34 -18.66
N HIS A 144 7.85 7.50 -17.42
CA HIS A 144 6.94 7.61 -16.27
C HIS A 144 6.42 9.05 -16.13
N LYS A 145 5.14 9.18 -15.78
CA LYS A 145 4.57 10.47 -15.38
C LYS A 145 5.17 10.94 -14.05
N ASP A 146 5.09 12.22 -13.75
CA ASP A 146 5.65 12.78 -12.52
C ASP A 146 5.05 12.15 -11.24
N ASN A 147 3.80 11.74 -11.30
CA ASN A 147 3.07 11.11 -10.21
C ASN A 147 3.13 9.57 -10.18
N GLU A 148 3.96 8.95 -10.99
CA GLU A 148 4.16 7.50 -11.03
C GLU A 148 5.51 7.14 -10.41
N THR A 149 5.55 6.12 -9.57
CA THR A 149 6.79 5.58 -9.01
C THR A 149 7.64 4.89 -10.07
N THR A 150 8.95 4.85 -9.88
CA THR A 150 9.89 4.19 -10.81
C THR A 150 9.71 2.67 -10.80
N ASP A 151 9.46 2.09 -9.63
CA ASP A 151 9.03 0.70 -9.51
C ASP A 151 7.52 0.64 -9.25
N ILE A 152 6.79 -0.13 -10.06
CA ILE A 152 5.35 -0.37 -9.86
C ILE A 152 5.04 -1.09 -8.54
N GLN A 153 6.03 -1.73 -7.93
CA GLN A 153 5.93 -2.38 -6.64
C GLN A 153 6.24 -1.46 -5.46
N ALA A 154 6.57 -0.19 -5.71
CA ALA A 154 6.78 0.78 -4.64
C ALA A 154 5.53 0.93 -3.78
N GLU A 155 5.73 0.99 -2.47
CA GLU A 155 4.65 0.99 -1.48
C GLU A 155 4.84 2.10 -0.45
N ILE A 156 3.73 2.70 -0.03
CA ILE A 156 3.68 3.50 1.20
C ILE A 156 2.97 2.67 2.26
N CYS A 157 3.64 2.39 3.37
CA CYS A 157 3.03 1.71 4.50
C CYS A 157 2.64 2.75 5.55
N VAL A 158 1.34 2.96 5.75
CA VAL A 158 0.78 3.97 6.68
C VAL A 158 0.45 3.30 8.00
N TYR A 159 1.03 3.80 9.09
CA TYR A 159 0.78 3.32 10.44
C TYR A 159 -0.62 3.68 10.94
N GLY A 160 -1.18 2.78 11.72
CA GLY A 160 -2.47 2.95 12.36
C GLY A 160 -3.64 2.89 11.37
N ILE A 161 -4.77 3.38 11.84
CA ILE A 161 -6.04 3.35 11.11
C ILE A 161 -6.04 4.43 10.04
N ILE A 162 -6.45 4.06 8.82
CA ILE A 162 -6.78 5.02 7.76
C ILE A 162 -8.29 5.24 7.78
N GLU A 163 -8.70 6.39 8.30
CA GLU A 163 -10.10 6.75 8.45
C GLU A 163 -10.79 6.94 7.09
N THR A 164 -12.09 6.68 7.05
CA THR A 164 -12.91 6.81 5.82
C THR A 164 -12.98 8.24 5.27
N LYS A 165 -12.66 9.25 6.07
CA LYS A 165 -12.55 10.65 5.59
C LYS A 165 -11.53 10.85 4.48
N TYR A 166 -10.55 9.92 4.37
CA TYR A 166 -9.55 9.91 3.30
C TYR A 166 -10.01 9.15 2.04
N PHE A 167 -11.16 8.48 2.04
CA PHE A 167 -11.61 7.69 0.89
C PHE A 167 -12.33 8.57 -0.12
N PHE A 168 -11.72 8.76 -1.30
CA PHE A 168 -12.34 9.54 -2.39
C PHE A 168 -13.59 8.89 -2.98
N ASN A 169 -13.64 7.57 -3.02
CA ASN A 169 -14.73 6.81 -3.62
C ASN A 169 -15.67 6.17 -2.58
N LEU A 170 -15.77 6.77 -1.38
CA LEU A 170 -16.55 6.20 -0.26
C LEU A 170 -18.02 5.92 -0.64
N GLU A 171 -18.67 6.84 -1.34
CA GLU A 171 -20.09 6.66 -1.72
C GLU A 171 -20.27 5.54 -2.76
N GLU A 172 -19.34 5.41 -3.72
CA GLU A 172 -19.31 4.29 -4.65
C GLU A 172 -19.12 2.96 -3.91
N LEU A 173 -18.20 2.94 -2.94
CA LEU A 173 -17.93 1.76 -2.12
C LEU A 173 -19.15 1.31 -1.32
N LYS A 174 -19.90 2.25 -0.72
CA LYS A 174 -21.14 1.96 0.01
C LYS A 174 -22.19 1.27 -0.87
N GLN A 175 -22.31 1.67 -2.14
CA GLN A 175 -23.25 1.07 -3.08
C GLN A 175 -22.94 -0.39 -3.43
N LYS A 176 -21.70 -0.84 -3.22
CA LYS A 176 -21.27 -2.23 -3.51
C LYS A 176 -21.50 -3.20 -2.35
N ILE A 177 -22.00 -2.73 -1.21
CA ILE A 177 -22.31 -3.58 -0.04
C ILE A 177 -23.79 -4.04 -0.05
N ILE A 178 -24.62 -3.44 -0.89
CA ILE A 178 -26.07 -3.69 -0.96
C ILE A 178 -26.37 -5.01 -1.67
#